data_66377f4f56e5e1ce1ff5751e9d33fc8e
#
_entry.id   66377f4f56e5e1ce1ff5751e9d33fc8e
#
_cell.length_a   1.000
_cell.length_b   1.000
_cell.length_c   1.000
_cell.angle_alpha   90.00
_cell.angle_beta   90.00
_cell.angle_gamma   90.00
#
_symmetry.space_group_name_H-M   'P 1'
#
loop_
_entity.id
_entity.type
_entity.pdbx_description
1 polymer ?
#
loop_
_entity_poly.entity_id
_entity_poly.type
_entity_poly.pdbx_seq_one_letter_code
_entity_poly.pdbx_strand_id
1 'polypeptide(L)'
;MKLPFQNSAPKKYNLILIHNQSGESLFHYASMNEQTTIHDLTSYESIEQILKKADKNIPFIIHVRGAGILARSVEKAPNYTERLLVSGREDEFYFNSYERSGSVLVSFARKNIPDEFLDQIKAVKGFIWALYIGPSILPFKSENPNTIQSDYVLSFPSSDQVIISKNEQELSEKQVLSSYLEAIVNYTFEKNINPDQFHQGIDEETLKQTKSNFKDYKLFRTIGVSILSFFLLALMINYFVVNHLNQLAADYEQEIAGYQDNFAVRDRIKQEKQRKLVLFQNSGMQSGNLLSYYADETGATVPKGIQFTEMELFPLVQQLKPKHKVETDNSKIVIKGITANSKVLDDWMEDLEKKEWTQSVEVINYSRVDDQHAIFHIIIHIRG
;
A
#
# COMPACT_ATOMS: atom_id res chain seq x y z
N MET A 1 19.66 -4.07 -0.84
CA MET A 1 18.83 -3.55 0.27
C MET A 1 17.87 -4.66 0.69
N LYS A 2 18.14 -5.39 1.79
CA LYS A 2 17.24 -6.46 2.28
C LYS A 2 16.08 -5.77 2.98
N LEU A 3 14.87 -5.98 2.48
CA LEU A 3 13.65 -5.46 3.12
C LEU A 3 13.52 -6.06 4.54
N PRO A 4 13.18 -5.26 5.56
CA PRO A 4 13.17 -5.69 6.97
C PRO A 4 12.16 -6.80 7.31
N PHE A 5 11.35 -7.23 6.36
CA PHE A 5 10.28 -8.23 6.55
C PHE A 5 10.63 -9.65 6.08
N GLN A 6 11.83 -9.89 5.55
CA GLN A 6 12.14 -11.16 4.86
C GLN A 6 12.47 -12.35 5.78
N ASN A 7 12.70 -12.18 7.09
CA ASN A 7 13.26 -13.27 7.92
C ASN A 7 12.56 -13.53 9.25
N SER A 8 11.37 -13.00 9.53
CA SER A 8 10.68 -13.35 10.78
C SER A 8 9.82 -14.61 10.59
N ALA A 9 10.13 -15.67 11.35
CA ALA A 9 9.24 -16.83 11.50
C ALA A 9 7.83 -16.38 11.89
N PRO A 10 6.79 -17.13 11.53
CA PRO A 10 5.43 -16.84 11.96
C PRO A 10 5.35 -16.79 13.50
N LYS A 11 4.55 -15.88 14.03
CA LYS A 11 4.29 -15.78 15.48
C LYS A 11 3.16 -16.69 15.95
N LYS A 12 2.40 -17.26 15.02
CA LYS A 12 1.27 -18.17 15.26
C LYS A 12 1.26 -19.27 14.24
N TYR A 13 0.81 -20.44 14.67
CA TYR A 13 0.63 -21.61 13.84
C TYR A 13 -0.72 -22.28 14.11
N ASN A 14 -1.27 -22.96 13.12
CA ASN A 14 -2.35 -23.92 13.31
C ASN A 14 -1.71 -25.25 13.68
N LEU A 15 -1.87 -25.71 14.91
CA LEU A 15 -1.36 -27.02 15.36
C LEU A 15 -2.46 -28.06 15.25
N ILE A 16 -2.16 -29.17 14.57
CA ILE A 16 -3.01 -30.36 14.49
C ILE A 16 -2.24 -31.54 15.05
N LEU A 17 -2.74 -32.11 16.13
CA LEU A 17 -2.23 -33.36 16.71
C LEU A 17 -3.17 -34.49 16.29
N ILE A 18 -2.62 -35.51 15.61
CA ILE A 18 -3.36 -36.64 15.06
C ILE A 18 -2.91 -37.89 15.78
N HIS A 19 -3.84 -38.56 16.42
CA HIS A 19 -3.63 -39.90 16.97
C HIS A 19 -4.30 -40.93 16.07
N ASN A 20 -3.51 -41.60 15.24
CA ASN A 20 -3.97 -42.64 14.35
C ASN A 20 -4.20 -43.91 15.14
N GLN A 21 -5.43 -44.37 15.25
CA GLN A 21 -5.82 -45.66 15.83
C GLN A 21 -6.22 -46.63 14.70
N SER A 22 -6.19 -47.94 14.96
CA SER A 22 -6.54 -48.93 13.96
C SER A 22 -8.02 -48.82 13.60
N GLY A 23 -8.33 -47.98 12.60
CA GLY A 23 -9.68 -47.77 12.05
C GLY A 23 -10.26 -46.37 12.29
N GLU A 24 -9.79 -45.61 13.24
CA GLU A 24 -10.25 -44.24 13.51
C GLU A 24 -9.07 -43.34 13.89
N SER A 25 -9.17 -42.06 13.58
CA SER A 25 -8.18 -41.07 13.97
C SER A 25 -8.82 -40.04 14.90
N LEU A 26 -8.13 -39.71 15.97
CA LEU A 26 -8.51 -38.63 16.88
C LEU A 26 -7.72 -37.37 16.53
N PHE A 27 -8.41 -36.24 16.42
CA PHE A 27 -7.84 -34.97 16.02
C PHE A 27 -7.94 -33.95 17.16
N HIS A 28 -6.85 -33.27 17.43
CA HIS A 28 -6.83 -32.15 18.35
C HIS A 28 -6.23 -30.94 17.65
N TYR A 29 -6.83 -29.79 17.86
CA TYR A 29 -6.44 -28.54 17.21
C TYR A 29 -6.28 -27.41 18.21
N ALA A 30 -5.27 -26.58 18.01
CA ALA A 30 -5.11 -25.29 18.67
C ALA A 30 -4.50 -24.26 17.71
N SER A 31 -4.84 -22.99 17.92
CA SER A 31 -4.08 -21.87 17.35
C SER A 31 -2.86 -21.62 18.24
N MET A 32 -1.71 -22.15 17.85
CA MET A 32 -0.50 -22.23 18.66
C MET A 32 0.31 -20.92 18.64
N ASN A 33 0.75 -20.50 19.80
CA ASN A 33 1.76 -19.46 20.02
C ASN A 33 2.69 -19.90 21.19
N GLU A 34 3.62 -19.05 21.61
CA GLU A 34 4.56 -19.34 22.72
C GLU A 34 3.87 -19.68 24.06
N GLN A 35 2.63 -19.26 24.26
CA GLN A 35 1.87 -19.43 25.52
C GLN A 35 0.80 -20.53 25.43
N THR A 36 0.77 -21.28 24.33
CA THR A 36 -0.25 -22.32 24.12
C THR A 36 -0.09 -23.47 25.12
N THR A 37 -1.17 -23.83 25.78
CA THR A 37 -1.25 -24.87 26.76
C THR A 37 -2.21 -25.99 26.35
N ILE A 38 -2.23 -27.08 27.14
CA ILE A 38 -3.13 -28.22 26.90
C ILE A 38 -4.62 -27.81 26.92
N HIS A 39 -4.97 -26.73 27.62
CA HIS A 39 -6.34 -26.23 27.71
C HIS A 39 -6.82 -25.56 26.43
N ASP A 40 -5.89 -25.17 25.55
CA ASP A 40 -6.22 -24.53 24.26
C ASP A 40 -6.54 -25.60 23.19
N LEU A 41 -6.25 -26.87 23.46
CA LEU A 41 -6.55 -27.98 22.55
C LEU A 41 -8.04 -28.31 22.56
N THR A 42 -8.62 -28.33 21.36
CA THR A 42 -10.00 -28.75 21.13
C THR A 42 -10.00 -30.04 20.30
N SER A 43 -10.78 -31.03 20.72
CA SER A 43 -10.92 -32.30 19.98
C SER A 43 -11.95 -32.18 18.87
N TYR A 44 -11.70 -32.88 17.75
CA TYR A 44 -12.54 -32.93 16.58
C TYR A 44 -12.62 -34.36 16.05
N GLU A 45 -13.72 -34.70 15.39
CA GLU A 45 -13.96 -36.02 14.80
C GLU A 45 -13.28 -36.17 13.43
N SER A 46 -13.04 -35.04 12.74
CA SER A 46 -12.38 -35.04 11.43
C SER A 46 -11.52 -33.81 11.22
N ILE A 47 -10.52 -33.95 10.32
CA ILE A 47 -9.66 -32.86 9.92
C ILE A 47 -10.44 -31.77 9.13
N GLU A 48 -11.50 -32.14 8.43
CA GLU A 48 -12.33 -31.19 7.66
C GLU A 48 -13.03 -30.20 8.60
N GLN A 49 -13.46 -30.63 9.79
CA GLN A 49 -14.05 -29.72 10.79
C GLN A 49 -13.00 -28.70 11.25
N ILE A 50 -11.75 -29.14 11.45
CA ILE A 50 -10.63 -28.26 11.80
C ILE A 50 -10.37 -27.26 10.66
N LEU A 51 -10.28 -27.72 9.41
CA LEU A 51 -9.98 -26.90 8.26
C LEU A 51 -11.06 -25.84 7.94
N LYS A 52 -12.30 -26.07 8.36
CA LYS A 52 -13.38 -25.06 8.30
C LYS A 52 -13.19 -23.94 9.34
N LYS A 53 -12.61 -24.25 10.49
CA LYS A 53 -12.44 -23.32 11.61
C LYS A 53 -11.07 -22.61 11.59
N ALA A 54 -10.02 -23.29 11.12
CA ALA A 54 -8.68 -22.78 11.10
C ALA A 54 -8.51 -21.60 10.14
N ASP A 55 -7.74 -20.58 10.54
CA ASP A 55 -7.34 -19.51 9.64
C ASP A 55 -6.30 -20.03 8.64
N LYS A 56 -6.69 -20.15 7.39
CA LYS A 56 -5.85 -20.66 6.28
C LYS A 56 -4.62 -19.79 5.99
N ASN A 57 -4.61 -18.54 6.47
CA ASN A 57 -3.47 -17.63 6.33
C ASN A 57 -2.38 -17.86 7.39
N ILE A 58 -2.64 -18.74 8.36
CA ILE A 58 -1.70 -19.16 9.40
C ILE A 58 -1.15 -20.54 8.99
N PRO A 59 0.17 -20.75 8.98
CA PRO A 59 0.74 -22.03 8.56
C PRO A 59 0.42 -23.16 9.56
N PHE A 60 0.35 -24.36 9.03
CA PHE A 60 0.02 -25.57 9.78
C PHE A 60 1.27 -26.31 10.23
N ILE A 61 1.26 -26.72 11.49
CA ILE A 61 2.16 -27.72 12.08
C ILE A 61 1.32 -28.96 12.35
N ILE A 62 1.80 -30.10 11.89
CA ILE A 62 1.09 -31.37 12.00
C ILE A 62 1.96 -32.33 12.81
N HIS A 63 1.40 -33.00 13.78
CA HIS A 63 2.02 -34.12 14.47
C HIS A 63 1.16 -35.36 14.34
N VAL A 64 1.77 -36.47 13.91
CA VAL A 64 1.09 -37.76 13.72
C VAL A 64 1.72 -38.81 14.64
N ARG A 65 0.89 -39.49 15.41
CA ARG A 65 1.30 -40.60 16.30
C ARG A 65 0.32 -41.76 16.25
N GLY A 66 0.66 -42.88 16.86
CA GLY A 66 -0.21 -44.06 17.01
C GLY A 66 0.07 -45.17 16.00
N ALA A 67 -0.98 -45.81 15.49
CA ALA A 67 -0.86 -46.94 14.61
C ALA A 67 -0.14 -46.62 13.31
N GLY A 68 0.78 -47.47 12.87
CA GLY A 68 1.59 -47.25 11.67
C GLY A 68 2.78 -46.32 11.84
N ILE A 69 2.95 -45.75 13.08
CA ILE A 69 4.13 -44.95 13.42
C ILE A 69 5.10 -45.81 14.20
N LEU A 70 6.32 -45.88 13.74
CA LEU A 70 7.38 -46.67 14.38
C LEU A 70 8.45 -45.70 14.92
N ALA A 71 9.04 -46.09 16.06
CA ALA A 71 10.15 -45.34 16.60
C ALA A 71 11.22 -46.31 17.14
N ARG A 72 12.48 -45.98 16.86
CA ARG A 72 13.65 -46.77 17.30
C ARG A 72 14.80 -45.83 17.63
N SER A 73 15.61 -46.25 18.58
CA SER A 73 16.91 -45.67 18.84
C SER A 73 17.97 -46.54 18.14
N VAL A 74 18.84 -45.92 17.39
CA VAL A 74 19.93 -46.61 16.69
C VAL A 74 21.25 -45.90 16.92
N GLU A 75 22.34 -46.63 16.76
CA GLU A 75 23.68 -46.02 16.79
C GLU A 75 23.86 -45.05 15.62
N LYS A 76 24.48 -43.94 15.87
CA LYS A 76 24.72 -42.91 14.84
C LYS A 76 25.74 -43.46 13.82
N ALA A 77 25.29 -43.72 12.62
CA ALA A 77 26.10 -44.19 11.52
C ALA A 77 25.59 -43.57 10.20
N PRO A 78 26.43 -43.44 9.20
CA PRO A 78 25.96 -43.10 7.85
C PRO A 78 24.89 -44.11 7.40
N ASN A 79 23.81 -43.66 6.76
CA ASN A 79 22.71 -44.46 6.25
C ASN A 79 21.97 -45.29 7.32
N TYR A 80 21.83 -44.76 8.53
CA TYR A 80 21.07 -45.45 9.61
C TYR A 80 19.61 -45.71 9.22
N THR A 81 19.03 -44.91 8.32
CA THR A 81 17.66 -45.05 7.80
C THR A 81 17.46 -46.36 7.05
N GLU A 82 18.38 -46.74 6.20
CA GLU A 82 18.34 -48.02 5.45
C GLU A 82 18.35 -49.23 6.40
N ARG A 83 19.07 -49.13 7.54
CA ARG A 83 19.16 -50.23 8.54
C ARG A 83 17.88 -50.37 9.38
N LEU A 84 17.03 -49.35 9.39
CA LEU A 84 15.76 -49.39 10.12
C LEU A 84 14.66 -50.13 9.37
N LEU A 85 14.76 -50.15 8.04
CA LEU A 85 13.74 -50.71 7.17
C LEU A 85 13.98 -52.23 7.01
N VAL A 86 13.06 -52.99 7.56
CA VAL A 86 13.05 -54.47 7.36
C VAL A 86 12.54 -54.82 5.95
N SER A 87 11.65 -53.98 5.40
CA SER A 87 11.08 -54.10 4.08
C SER A 87 10.60 -52.73 3.58
N GLY A 88 10.72 -52.49 2.28
CA GLY A 88 10.37 -51.23 1.64
C GLY A 88 11.58 -50.37 1.30
N ARG A 89 11.35 -49.35 0.50
CA ARG A 89 12.39 -48.41 0.08
C ARG A 89 12.30 -47.14 0.91
N GLU A 90 13.42 -46.47 1.13
CA GLU A 90 13.49 -45.25 1.93
C GLU A 90 12.54 -44.16 1.44
N ASP A 91 12.37 -44.05 0.12
CA ASP A 91 11.49 -43.12 -0.54
C ASP A 91 9.97 -43.33 -0.29
N GLU A 92 9.59 -44.47 0.31
CA GLU A 92 8.21 -44.77 0.71
C GLU A 92 7.85 -44.26 2.12
N PHE A 93 8.85 -43.78 2.86
CA PHE A 93 8.67 -43.39 4.25
C PHE A 93 8.98 -41.90 4.49
N TYR A 94 8.33 -41.31 5.49
CA TYR A 94 8.78 -40.12 6.15
C TYR A 94 9.51 -40.47 7.42
N PHE A 95 10.62 -39.75 7.69
CA PHE A 95 11.46 -39.97 8.86
C PHE A 95 11.51 -38.65 9.65
N ASN A 96 11.48 -38.72 10.98
CA ASN A 96 11.93 -37.65 11.85
C ASN A 96 13.02 -38.18 12.75
N SER A 97 14.11 -37.50 12.88
CA SER A 97 15.21 -37.97 13.71
C SER A 97 15.68 -36.89 14.67
N TYR A 98 15.95 -37.30 15.91
CA TYR A 98 16.64 -36.52 16.90
C TYR A 98 18.03 -37.11 17.12
N GLU A 99 19.08 -36.32 16.85
CA GLU A 99 20.47 -36.77 16.88
C GLU A 99 21.17 -36.39 18.17
N ARG A 100 21.89 -37.35 18.75
CA ARG A 100 22.95 -37.17 19.74
C ARG A 100 24.29 -37.63 19.20
N SER A 101 25.36 -37.42 19.95
CA SER A 101 26.71 -37.77 19.49
C SER A 101 26.89 -39.26 19.16
N GLY A 102 26.30 -40.16 19.95
CA GLY A 102 26.43 -41.61 19.82
C GLY A 102 25.18 -42.34 19.34
N SER A 103 24.01 -41.70 19.33
CA SER A 103 22.77 -42.35 18.94
C SER A 103 21.77 -41.40 18.29
N VAL A 104 20.87 -41.98 17.49
CA VAL A 104 19.80 -41.26 16.82
C VAL A 104 18.46 -41.89 17.21
N LEU A 105 17.54 -41.09 17.69
CA LEU A 105 16.15 -41.48 17.85
C LEU A 105 15.41 -41.19 16.55
N VAL A 106 14.89 -42.21 15.90
CA VAL A 106 14.20 -42.11 14.63
C VAL A 106 12.75 -42.51 14.79
N SER A 107 11.85 -41.66 14.37
CA SER A 107 10.45 -42.01 14.18
C SER A 107 10.13 -42.00 12.69
N PHE A 108 9.40 -42.98 12.22
CA PHE A 108 9.09 -43.10 10.80
C PHE A 108 7.69 -43.68 10.57
N ALA A 109 7.13 -43.33 9.43
CA ALA A 109 5.83 -43.80 8.98
C ALA A 109 5.82 -43.95 7.45
N ARG A 110 5.02 -44.85 6.91
CA ARG A 110 4.76 -44.88 5.46
C ARG A 110 4.07 -43.59 5.05
N LYS A 111 4.46 -43.05 3.90
CA LYS A 111 3.98 -41.76 3.35
C LYS A 111 2.46 -41.71 3.22
N ASN A 112 1.81 -42.82 2.87
CA ASN A 112 0.35 -42.84 2.73
C ASN A 112 -0.41 -42.40 3.96
N ILE A 113 0.13 -42.55 5.19
CA ILE A 113 -0.55 -42.16 6.43
C ILE A 113 -0.53 -40.64 6.60
N PRO A 114 0.62 -39.92 6.61
CA PRO A 114 0.61 -38.48 6.71
C PRO A 114 0.07 -37.79 5.45
N ASP A 115 0.29 -38.38 4.24
CA ASP A 115 -0.14 -37.75 2.98
C ASP A 115 -1.66 -37.54 2.91
N GLU A 116 -2.43 -38.47 3.48
CA GLU A 116 -3.88 -38.34 3.57
C GLU A 116 -4.29 -37.01 4.23
N PHE A 117 -3.60 -36.61 5.27
CA PHE A 117 -3.88 -35.36 6.00
C PHE A 117 -3.24 -34.15 5.33
N LEU A 118 -2.02 -34.31 4.81
CA LEU A 118 -1.30 -33.26 4.09
C LEU A 118 -2.08 -32.79 2.85
N ASP A 119 -2.64 -33.74 2.10
CA ASP A 119 -3.36 -33.42 0.87
C ASP A 119 -4.69 -32.70 1.15
N GLN A 120 -5.36 -33.02 2.26
CA GLN A 120 -6.55 -32.25 2.68
C GLN A 120 -6.19 -30.81 3.03
N ILE A 121 -5.04 -30.57 3.66
CA ILE A 121 -4.57 -29.21 3.98
C ILE A 121 -4.17 -28.47 2.69
N LYS A 122 -3.48 -29.15 1.76
CA LYS A 122 -3.13 -28.57 0.45
C LYS A 122 -4.37 -28.22 -0.37
N ALA A 123 -5.42 -29.08 -0.33
CA ALA A 123 -6.68 -28.85 -1.05
C ALA A 123 -7.36 -27.53 -0.65
N VAL A 124 -7.24 -27.11 0.60
CA VAL A 124 -7.74 -25.82 1.08
C VAL A 124 -6.72 -24.68 0.94
N LYS A 125 -5.61 -24.91 0.23
CA LYS A 125 -4.49 -23.98 0.04
C LYS A 125 -3.81 -23.58 1.37
N GLY A 126 -3.79 -24.47 2.36
CA GLY A 126 -3.09 -24.29 3.62
C GLY A 126 -1.57 -24.41 3.44
N PHE A 127 -0.79 -23.67 4.19
CA PHE A 127 0.67 -23.72 4.18
C PHE A 127 1.17 -24.68 5.24
N ILE A 128 1.87 -25.76 4.85
CA ILE A 128 2.46 -26.72 5.78
C ILE A 128 3.84 -26.19 6.21
N TRP A 129 4.01 -25.99 7.52
CA TRP A 129 5.26 -25.48 8.10
C TRP A 129 6.17 -26.59 8.58
N ALA A 130 5.59 -27.60 9.23
CA ALA A 130 6.30 -28.75 9.74
C ALA A 130 5.39 -29.98 9.81
N LEU A 131 5.99 -31.16 9.64
CA LEU A 131 5.38 -32.45 9.97
C LEU A 131 6.24 -33.16 11.00
N TYR A 132 5.68 -33.43 12.15
CA TYR A 132 6.30 -34.23 13.18
C TYR A 132 5.68 -35.63 13.22
N ILE A 133 6.51 -36.65 13.32
CA ILE A 133 6.10 -38.05 13.34
C ILE A 133 6.60 -38.68 14.63
N GLY A 134 5.67 -39.24 15.42
CA GLY A 134 5.96 -40.00 16.59
C GLY A 134 6.77 -39.27 17.67
N PRO A 135 7.51 -40.01 18.48
CA PRO A 135 8.16 -39.51 19.71
C PRO A 135 9.48 -38.79 19.50
N SER A 136 10.02 -38.67 18.26
CA SER A 136 11.33 -38.04 18.03
C SER A 136 11.35 -36.55 18.38
N ILE A 137 10.19 -35.89 18.51
CA ILE A 137 10.06 -34.50 18.96
C ILE A 137 10.09 -34.37 20.52
N LEU A 138 9.79 -35.40 21.25
CA LEU A 138 9.68 -35.38 22.71
C LEU A 138 10.95 -34.92 23.47
N PRO A 139 12.19 -35.11 22.95
CA PRO A 139 13.38 -34.59 23.62
C PRO A 139 13.35 -33.07 23.87
N PHE A 140 12.52 -32.34 23.16
CA PHE A 140 12.34 -30.88 23.33
C PHE A 140 11.31 -30.51 24.42
N LYS A 141 10.74 -31.47 25.14
CA LYS A 141 9.75 -31.22 26.21
C LYS A 141 10.31 -30.42 27.38
N SER A 142 11.57 -30.62 27.74
CA SER A 142 12.21 -29.85 28.81
C SER A 142 13.73 -29.82 28.72
N GLU A 143 14.35 -28.86 29.42
CA GLU A 143 15.79 -28.58 29.40
C GLU A 143 16.68 -29.61 30.07
N ASN A 144 16.52 -30.82 30.09
CA ASN A 144 17.35 -31.94 30.59
C ASN A 144 16.57 -33.00 31.38
N PRO A 145 15.63 -33.67 30.81
CA PRO A 145 15.01 -34.78 31.48
C PRO A 145 15.91 -36.02 31.40
N ASN A 146 16.18 -36.68 32.53
CA ASN A 146 16.78 -38.01 32.47
C ASN A 146 15.82 -39.03 31.87
N THR A 147 14.52 -38.76 31.96
CA THR A 147 13.47 -39.61 31.43
C THR A 147 12.24 -38.79 31.06
N ILE A 148 11.74 -38.97 29.84
CA ILE A 148 10.48 -38.39 29.36
C ILE A 148 9.45 -39.51 29.23
N GLN A 149 8.28 -39.31 29.83
CA GLN A 149 7.17 -40.27 29.75
C GLN A 149 6.04 -39.67 28.90
N SER A 150 5.63 -40.47 27.92
CA SER A 150 4.50 -40.26 27.04
C SER A 150 3.89 -41.62 26.69
N ASP A 151 3.33 -41.82 25.52
CA ASP A 151 3.07 -43.16 24.96
C ASP A 151 4.36 -43.98 24.74
N TYR A 152 5.49 -43.28 24.76
CA TYR A 152 6.83 -43.86 24.85
C TYR A 152 7.57 -43.34 26.10
N VAL A 153 8.52 -44.13 26.57
CA VAL A 153 9.48 -43.73 27.60
C VAL A 153 10.81 -43.50 26.89
N LEU A 154 11.29 -42.26 26.95
CA LEU A 154 12.62 -41.88 26.50
C LEU A 154 13.54 -41.77 27.71
N SER A 155 14.64 -42.49 27.71
CA SER A 155 15.67 -42.42 28.73
C SER A 155 16.98 -41.93 28.13
N PHE A 156 17.68 -41.12 28.89
CA PHE A 156 18.95 -40.50 28.45
C PHE A 156 20.05 -40.89 29.43
N PRO A 157 20.57 -42.15 29.34
CA PRO A 157 21.54 -42.67 30.29
C PRO A 157 22.89 -41.94 30.24
N SER A 158 23.20 -41.31 29.11
CA SER A 158 24.37 -40.45 28.93
C SER A 158 24.07 -39.30 28.00
N SER A 159 25.02 -38.35 27.85
CA SER A 159 24.93 -37.25 26.87
C SER A 159 24.85 -37.75 25.42
N ASP A 160 25.31 -38.94 25.14
CA ASP A 160 25.48 -39.48 23.79
C ASP A 160 24.37 -40.48 23.40
N GLN A 161 23.60 -40.97 24.39
CA GLN A 161 22.63 -42.03 24.15
C GLN A 161 21.20 -41.59 24.43
N VAL A 162 20.30 -42.07 23.59
CA VAL A 162 18.87 -42.06 23.81
C VAL A 162 18.32 -43.49 23.68
N ILE A 163 17.56 -43.93 24.65
CA ILE A 163 16.89 -45.25 24.66
C ILE A 163 15.38 -44.99 24.62
N ILE A 164 14.68 -45.69 23.75
CA ILE A 164 13.23 -45.63 23.64
C ILE A 164 12.63 -47.00 23.95
N SER A 165 11.56 -46.98 24.72
CA SER A 165 10.68 -48.13 24.91
C SER A 165 9.22 -47.70 24.83
N LYS A 166 8.33 -48.62 24.50
CA LYS A 166 6.90 -48.34 24.59
C LYS A 166 6.53 -48.22 26.08
N ASN A 167 5.70 -47.23 26.38
CA ASN A 167 5.25 -47.10 27.77
C ASN A 167 4.22 -48.19 28.09
N GLU A 168 4.49 -48.98 29.11
CA GLU A 168 3.59 -50.00 29.58
C GLU A 168 2.54 -49.44 30.56
N GLN A 169 2.78 -48.24 31.09
CA GLN A 169 1.80 -47.56 31.94
C GLN A 169 0.77 -46.85 31.05
N GLU A 170 -0.51 -47.08 31.31
CA GLU A 170 -1.60 -46.35 30.67
C GLU A 170 -1.64 -44.90 31.16
N LEU A 171 -0.98 -44.02 30.45
CA LEU A 171 -1.14 -42.59 30.68
C LEU A 171 -2.46 -42.11 30.06
N SER A 172 -3.08 -41.14 30.74
CA SER A 172 -4.25 -40.49 30.16
C SER A 172 -3.89 -39.80 28.82
N GLU A 173 -4.80 -39.80 27.88
CA GLU A 173 -4.63 -39.10 26.60
C GLU A 173 -4.17 -37.65 26.78
N LYS A 174 -4.73 -36.99 27.81
CA LYS A 174 -4.36 -35.60 28.15
C LYS A 174 -2.89 -35.45 28.56
N GLN A 175 -2.32 -36.42 29.30
CA GLN A 175 -0.90 -36.38 29.67
C GLN A 175 0.01 -36.57 28.43
N VAL A 176 -0.36 -37.51 27.57
CA VAL A 176 0.37 -37.76 26.33
C VAL A 176 0.34 -36.53 25.43
N LEU A 177 -0.85 -35.95 25.20
CA LEU A 177 -1.00 -34.71 24.39
C LEU A 177 -0.22 -33.56 24.98
N SER A 178 -0.23 -33.39 26.32
CA SER A 178 0.54 -32.32 26.97
C SER A 178 2.04 -32.46 26.71
N SER A 179 2.57 -33.69 26.70
CA SER A 179 3.98 -33.94 26.45
C SER A 179 4.39 -33.56 25.01
N TYR A 180 3.58 -33.93 24.03
CA TYR A 180 3.83 -33.55 22.65
C TYR A 180 3.65 -32.07 22.40
N LEU A 181 2.58 -31.47 22.95
CA LEU A 181 2.33 -30.03 22.80
C LEU A 181 3.50 -29.19 23.33
N GLU A 182 3.96 -29.49 24.57
CA GLU A 182 5.09 -28.81 25.19
C GLU A 182 6.36 -28.94 24.34
N ALA A 183 6.67 -30.14 23.87
CA ALA A 183 7.83 -30.38 22.99
C ALA A 183 7.75 -29.57 21.69
N ILE A 184 6.57 -29.53 21.05
CA ILE A 184 6.35 -28.81 19.80
C ILE A 184 6.43 -27.30 20.02
N VAL A 185 5.83 -26.78 21.10
CA VAL A 185 5.89 -25.35 21.44
C VAL A 185 7.34 -24.93 21.67
N ASN A 186 8.08 -25.67 22.51
CA ASN A 186 9.48 -25.39 22.80
C ASN A 186 10.32 -25.42 21.52
N TYR A 187 10.23 -26.49 20.73
CA TYR A 187 11.00 -26.59 19.47
C TYR A 187 10.66 -25.48 18.49
N THR A 188 9.41 -25.03 18.43
CA THR A 188 8.98 -24.02 17.47
C THR A 188 9.38 -22.61 17.85
N PHE A 189 9.36 -22.27 19.15
CA PHE A 189 9.51 -20.90 19.64
C PHE A 189 10.80 -20.64 20.44
N GLU A 190 11.42 -21.67 21.00
CA GLU A 190 12.69 -21.48 21.72
C GLU A 190 13.84 -21.15 20.78
N LYS A 191 14.57 -20.10 21.12
CA LYS A 191 15.68 -19.61 20.29
C LYS A 191 17.00 -20.38 20.50
N ASN A 192 17.10 -21.16 21.56
CA ASN A 192 18.35 -21.82 22.00
C ASN A 192 18.43 -23.29 21.56
N ILE A 193 17.46 -23.79 20.82
CA ILE A 193 17.49 -25.15 20.32
C ILE A 193 18.42 -25.21 19.10
N ASN A 194 19.37 -26.16 19.13
CA ASN A 194 20.21 -26.41 17.97
C ASN A 194 19.36 -27.08 16.85
N PRO A 195 19.09 -26.40 15.74
CA PRO A 195 18.25 -26.94 14.67
C PRO A 195 18.88 -28.19 14.02
N ASP A 196 20.20 -28.35 14.10
CA ASP A 196 20.91 -29.49 13.51
C ASP A 196 20.69 -30.81 14.27
N GLN A 197 20.08 -30.77 15.47
CA GLN A 197 19.76 -31.97 16.23
C GLN A 197 18.46 -32.64 15.80
N PHE A 198 17.62 -31.99 14.99
CA PHE A 198 16.36 -32.55 14.57
C PHE A 198 16.14 -32.41 13.08
N HIS A 199 15.99 -33.55 12.41
CA HIS A 199 15.73 -33.61 10.98
C HIS A 199 14.31 -34.06 10.71
N GLN A 200 13.60 -33.30 9.88
CA GLN A 200 12.28 -33.64 9.40
C GLN A 200 12.41 -34.38 8.06
N GLY A 201 11.85 -35.55 7.97
CA GLY A 201 11.93 -36.39 6.80
C GLY A 201 10.88 -36.13 5.73
N ILE A 202 10.12 -35.06 5.81
CA ILE A 202 9.46 -34.55 4.62
C ILE A 202 10.56 -34.03 3.70
N ASP A 203 10.43 -34.31 2.41
CA ASP A 203 11.26 -33.76 1.38
C ASP A 203 11.52 -32.26 1.68
N GLU A 204 12.80 -31.97 1.98
CA GLU A 204 13.26 -30.63 2.34
C GLU A 204 12.86 -29.59 1.28
N GLU A 205 12.75 -30.03 0.04
CA GLU A 205 12.38 -29.22 -1.10
C GLU A 205 10.89 -28.82 -1.02
N THR A 206 10.01 -29.77 -0.67
CA THR A 206 8.56 -29.50 -0.47
C THR A 206 8.33 -28.54 0.68
N LEU A 207 9.03 -28.70 1.81
CA LEU A 207 8.92 -27.78 2.94
C LEU A 207 9.51 -26.40 2.63
N LYS A 208 10.65 -26.34 1.95
CA LYS A 208 11.26 -25.08 1.51
C LYS A 208 10.32 -24.33 0.57
N GLN A 209 9.73 -25.04 -0.40
CA GLN A 209 8.77 -24.46 -1.33
C GLN A 209 7.53 -23.92 -0.60
N THR A 210 6.96 -24.67 0.32
CA THR A 210 5.78 -24.22 1.09
C THR A 210 6.10 -23.03 1.99
N LYS A 211 7.26 -23.03 2.65
CA LYS A 211 7.75 -21.90 3.42
C LYS A 211 8.01 -20.65 2.56
N SER A 212 8.55 -20.85 1.35
CA SER A 212 8.72 -19.77 0.37
C SER A 212 7.37 -19.22 -0.07
N ASN A 213 6.44 -20.08 -0.48
CA ASN A 213 5.09 -19.68 -0.89
C ASN A 213 4.35 -18.91 0.19
N PHE A 214 4.52 -19.29 1.46
CA PHE A 214 3.95 -18.53 2.60
C PHE A 214 4.57 -17.14 2.73
N LYS A 215 5.91 -17.02 2.58
CA LYS A 215 6.60 -15.73 2.61
C LYS A 215 6.13 -14.83 1.46
N ASP A 216 6.01 -15.39 0.26
CA ASP A 216 5.57 -14.67 -0.93
C ASP A 216 4.12 -14.21 -0.79
N TYR A 217 3.24 -15.07 -0.25
CA TYR A 217 1.87 -14.73 0.07
C TYR A 217 1.79 -13.56 1.07
N LYS A 218 2.57 -13.61 2.16
CA LYS A 218 2.62 -12.55 3.17
C LYS A 218 3.12 -11.23 2.56
N LEU A 219 4.17 -11.31 1.74
CA LEU A 219 4.73 -10.16 1.05
C LEU A 219 3.71 -9.53 0.09
N PHE A 220 3.10 -10.37 -0.76
CA PHE A 220 2.06 -9.94 -1.71
C PHE A 220 0.87 -9.27 -1.00
N ARG A 221 0.38 -9.86 0.09
CA ARG A 221 -0.70 -9.29 0.89
C ARG A 221 -0.32 -7.92 1.47
N THR A 222 0.89 -7.80 2.03
CA THR A 222 1.36 -6.54 2.64
C THR A 222 1.52 -5.46 1.57
N ILE A 223 2.19 -5.77 0.45
CA ILE A 223 2.38 -4.85 -0.66
C ILE A 223 1.03 -4.48 -1.30
N GLY A 224 0.17 -5.47 -1.53
CA GLY A 224 -1.16 -5.25 -2.12
C GLY A 224 -2.03 -4.31 -1.29
N VAL A 225 -2.09 -4.52 0.03
CA VAL A 225 -2.82 -3.63 0.94
C VAL A 225 -2.20 -2.23 0.96
N SER A 226 -0.87 -2.12 0.96
CA SER A 226 -0.18 -0.82 0.94
C SER A 226 -0.46 -0.04 -0.35
N ILE A 227 -0.40 -0.70 -1.50
CA ILE A 227 -0.72 -0.09 -2.80
C ILE A 227 -2.19 0.34 -2.85
N LEU A 228 -3.10 -0.54 -2.43
CA LEU A 228 -4.53 -0.22 -2.39
C LEU A 228 -4.82 0.97 -1.48
N SER A 229 -4.21 1.01 -0.30
CA SER A 229 -4.33 2.14 0.65
C SER A 229 -3.79 3.43 0.06
N PHE A 230 -2.66 3.37 -0.67
CA PHE A 230 -2.08 4.53 -1.35
C PHE A 230 -3.04 5.08 -2.43
N PHE A 231 -3.60 4.21 -3.29
CA PHE A 231 -4.56 4.65 -4.30
C PHE A 231 -5.84 5.21 -3.69
N LEU A 232 -6.35 4.60 -2.62
CA LEU A 232 -7.52 5.11 -1.92
C LEU A 232 -7.27 6.49 -1.32
N LEU A 233 -6.10 6.70 -0.72
CA LEU A 233 -5.69 8.00 -0.19
C LEU A 233 -5.53 9.04 -1.30
N ALA A 234 -4.93 8.65 -2.43
CA ALA A 234 -4.81 9.53 -3.61
C ALA A 234 -6.17 9.93 -4.19
N LEU A 235 -7.12 8.99 -4.28
CA LEU A 235 -8.50 9.27 -4.70
C LEU A 235 -9.21 10.21 -3.71
N MET A 236 -9.02 10.00 -2.41
CA MET A 236 -9.59 10.86 -1.38
C MET A 236 -9.05 12.30 -1.47
N ILE A 237 -7.73 12.46 -1.65
CA ILE A 237 -7.11 13.78 -1.87
C ILE A 237 -7.69 14.43 -3.13
N ASN A 238 -7.73 13.68 -4.24
CA ASN A 238 -8.31 14.18 -5.49
C ASN A 238 -9.77 14.63 -5.32
N TYR A 239 -10.57 13.84 -4.62
CA TYR A 239 -11.96 14.21 -4.31
C TYR A 239 -12.06 15.53 -3.53
N PHE A 240 -11.24 15.71 -2.49
CA PHE A 240 -11.24 16.96 -1.72
C PHE A 240 -10.79 18.16 -2.55
N VAL A 241 -9.75 17.99 -3.38
CA VAL A 241 -9.26 19.05 -4.28
C VAL A 241 -10.34 19.44 -5.29
N VAL A 242 -10.96 18.47 -5.95
CA VAL A 242 -12.04 18.73 -6.91
C VAL A 242 -13.24 19.40 -6.23
N ASN A 243 -13.64 18.92 -5.06
CA ASN A 243 -14.76 19.52 -4.31
C ASN A 243 -14.45 20.95 -3.87
N HIS A 244 -13.23 21.22 -3.42
CA HIS A 244 -12.78 22.57 -3.08
C HIS A 244 -12.77 23.50 -4.29
N LEU A 245 -12.26 23.02 -5.44
CA LEU A 245 -12.26 23.80 -6.70
C LEU A 245 -13.68 24.07 -7.19
N ASN A 246 -14.60 23.11 -7.05
CA ASN A 246 -16.00 23.31 -7.42
C ASN A 246 -16.69 24.33 -6.52
N GLN A 247 -16.39 24.34 -5.22
CA GLN A 247 -16.89 25.37 -4.30
C GLN A 247 -16.37 26.76 -4.68
N LEU A 248 -15.05 26.87 -4.94
CA LEU A 248 -14.47 28.13 -5.42
C LEU A 248 -15.10 28.60 -6.73
N ALA A 249 -15.33 27.69 -7.69
CA ALA A 249 -16.00 28.03 -8.95
C ALA A 249 -17.43 28.53 -8.72
N ALA A 250 -18.20 27.86 -7.83
CA ALA A 250 -19.54 28.28 -7.48
C ALA A 250 -19.55 29.67 -6.79
N ASP A 251 -18.60 29.93 -5.90
CA ASP A 251 -18.44 31.25 -5.25
C ASP A 251 -18.14 32.34 -6.29
N TYR A 252 -17.25 32.08 -7.26
CA TYR A 252 -16.97 33.02 -8.35
C TYR A 252 -18.18 33.20 -9.26
N GLU A 253 -18.95 32.15 -9.60
CA GLU A 253 -20.18 32.27 -10.36
C GLU A 253 -21.22 33.12 -9.64
N GLN A 254 -21.35 32.98 -8.33
CA GLN A 254 -22.24 33.79 -7.51
C GLN A 254 -21.77 35.25 -7.44
N GLU A 255 -20.46 35.49 -7.35
CA GLU A 255 -19.89 36.85 -7.41
C GLU A 255 -20.15 37.51 -8.76
N ILE A 256 -19.93 36.76 -9.87
CA ILE A 256 -20.23 37.24 -11.23
C ILE A 256 -21.73 37.52 -11.40
N ALA A 257 -22.61 36.65 -10.91
CA ALA A 257 -24.05 36.86 -10.96
C ALA A 257 -24.47 38.12 -10.17
N GLY A 258 -23.81 38.39 -9.03
CA GLY A 258 -24.03 39.62 -8.26
C GLY A 258 -23.58 40.90 -8.99
N TYR A 259 -22.64 40.79 -9.92
CA TYR A 259 -22.20 41.90 -10.76
C TYR A 259 -23.11 42.14 -11.96
N GLN A 260 -23.96 41.16 -12.37
CA GLN A 260 -24.85 41.32 -13.54
C GLN A 260 -25.86 42.44 -13.35
N ASP A 261 -26.36 42.64 -12.15
CA ASP A 261 -27.22 43.80 -11.84
C ASP A 261 -26.48 45.15 -12.01
N ASN A 262 -25.19 45.15 -11.67
CA ASN A 262 -24.34 46.31 -11.88
C ASN A 262 -24.05 46.57 -13.35
N PHE A 263 -24.02 45.51 -14.20
CA PHE A 263 -23.85 45.69 -15.65
C PHE A 263 -25.08 46.34 -16.31
N ALA A 264 -26.30 46.01 -15.86
CA ALA A 264 -27.50 46.66 -16.36
C ALA A 264 -27.51 48.16 -16.02
N VAL A 265 -27.07 48.53 -14.81
CA VAL A 265 -26.90 49.93 -14.41
C VAL A 265 -25.80 50.62 -15.21
N ARG A 266 -24.66 49.92 -15.44
CA ARG A 266 -23.56 50.43 -16.24
C ARG A 266 -23.94 50.65 -17.73
N ASP A 267 -24.68 49.74 -18.29
CA ASP A 267 -25.15 49.86 -19.69
C ASP A 267 -26.17 50.99 -19.82
N ARG A 268 -26.98 51.23 -18.81
CA ARG A 268 -27.88 52.40 -18.75
C ARG A 268 -27.11 53.72 -18.69
N ILE A 269 -26.10 53.77 -17.81
CA ILE A 269 -25.19 54.94 -17.75
C ILE A 269 -24.43 55.14 -19.06
N LYS A 270 -23.98 54.04 -19.71
CA LYS A 270 -23.29 54.07 -20.99
C LYS A 270 -24.19 54.62 -22.09
N GLN A 271 -25.47 54.20 -22.16
CA GLN A 271 -26.44 54.75 -23.09
C GLN A 271 -26.74 56.24 -22.84
N GLU A 272 -26.86 56.64 -21.58
CA GLU A 272 -27.02 58.06 -21.22
C GLU A 272 -25.79 58.89 -21.61
N LYS A 273 -24.58 58.34 -21.41
CA LYS A 273 -23.31 58.96 -21.81
C LYS A 273 -23.19 59.10 -23.33
N GLN A 274 -23.58 58.07 -24.06
CA GLN A 274 -23.65 58.13 -25.52
C GLN A 274 -24.66 59.18 -26.02
N ARG A 275 -25.86 59.21 -25.43
CA ARG A 275 -26.85 60.28 -25.77
C ARG A 275 -26.29 61.67 -25.50
N LYS A 276 -25.62 61.88 -24.37
CA LYS A 276 -24.97 63.14 -24.05
C LYS A 276 -23.83 63.48 -25.05
N LEU A 277 -23.03 62.49 -25.44
CA LEU A 277 -21.95 62.64 -26.44
C LEU A 277 -22.51 63.08 -27.81
N VAL A 278 -23.57 62.45 -28.29
CA VAL A 278 -24.24 62.81 -29.54
C VAL A 278 -24.79 64.23 -29.47
N LEU A 279 -25.36 64.59 -28.33
CA LEU A 279 -25.80 66.00 -28.12
C LEU A 279 -24.64 66.98 -28.08
N PHE A 280 -23.48 66.61 -27.49
CA PHE A 280 -22.27 67.44 -27.47
C PHE A 280 -21.63 67.56 -28.88
N GLN A 281 -21.59 66.47 -29.67
CA GLN A 281 -21.13 66.49 -31.04
C GLN A 281 -21.98 67.39 -31.96
N ASN A 282 -23.30 67.36 -31.75
CA ASN A 282 -24.22 68.21 -32.48
C ASN A 282 -24.26 69.68 -32.01
N SER A 283 -23.73 69.96 -30.80
CA SER A 283 -23.70 71.35 -30.27
C SER A 283 -22.44 72.14 -30.58
N GLY A 284 -21.50 71.59 -31.40
CA GLY A 284 -20.32 72.34 -31.80
C GLY A 284 -19.21 72.50 -30.76
N MET A 285 -19.30 71.84 -29.59
CA MET A 285 -18.30 71.92 -28.53
C MET A 285 -17.21 70.84 -28.62
N GLN A 286 -16.56 70.74 -29.75
CA GLN A 286 -15.85 69.54 -30.19
C GLN A 286 -14.39 69.36 -29.75
N SER A 287 -13.81 70.07 -28.83
CA SER A 287 -12.35 69.96 -28.67
C SER A 287 -11.78 69.52 -27.32
N GLY A 288 -12.58 69.37 -26.27
CA GLY A 288 -12.02 69.10 -24.94
C GLY A 288 -12.43 67.76 -24.28
N ASN A 289 -13.54 67.15 -24.68
CA ASN A 289 -14.18 66.10 -23.88
C ASN A 289 -13.91 64.64 -24.35
N LEU A 290 -13.35 64.45 -25.54
CA LEU A 290 -13.05 63.10 -26.06
C LEU A 290 -11.91 62.38 -25.30
N LEU A 291 -10.93 63.13 -24.81
CA LEU A 291 -9.81 62.62 -24.02
C LEU A 291 -10.28 61.90 -22.78
N SER A 292 -11.20 62.51 -22.00
CA SER A 292 -11.75 61.94 -20.76
C SER A 292 -12.58 60.68 -21.05
N TYR A 293 -13.29 60.62 -22.19
CA TYR A 293 -14.08 59.46 -22.57
C TYR A 293 -13.19 58.24 -22.83
N TYR A 294 -12.13 58.39 -23.63
CA TYR A 294 -11.22 57.28 -23.93
C TYR A 294 -10.44 56.81 -22.69
N ALA A 295 -10.05 57.73 -21.83
CA ALA A 295 -9.38 57.40 -20.56
C ALA A 295 -10.29 56.55 -19.65
N ASP A 296 -11.56 56.98 -19.50
CA ASP A 296 -12.54 56.33 -18.66
C ASP A 296 -12.95 54.94 -19.20
N GLU A 297 -13.23 54.84 -20.49
CA GLU A 297 -13.56 53.57 -21.17
C GLU A 297 -12.40 52.54 -21.12
N THR A 298 -11.17 52.99 -21.33
CA THR A 298 -10.00 52.14 -21.25
C THR A 298 -9.76 51.68 -19.80
N GLY A 299 -9.82 52.61 -18.84
CA GLY A 299 -9.62 52.31 -17.41
C GLY A 299 -10.69 51.38 -16.84
N ALA A 300 -11.95 51.49 -17.30
CA ALA A 300 -13.05 50.65 -16.85
C ALA A 300 -12.94 49.18 -17.28
N THR A 301 -12.12 48.88 -18.29
CA THR A 301 -11.95 47.51 -18.84
C THR A 301 -10.75 46.77 -18.27
N VAL A 302 -9.91 47.39 -17.46
CA VAL A 302 -8.67 46.80 -16.96
C VAL A 302 -8.97 45.63 -16.01
N PRO A 303 -8.55 44.39 -16.35
CA PRO A 303 -8.79 43.23 -15.50
C PRO A 303 -7.86 43.20 -14.29
N LYS A 304 -8.25 42.43 -13.26
CA LYS A 304 -7.35 42.14 -12.13
C LYS A 304 -6.09 41.42 -12.62
N GLY A 305 -4.92 41.97 -12.33
CA GLY A 305 -3.62 41.43 -12.77
C GLY A 305 -2.92 42.27 -13.83
N ILE A 306 -3.55 43.37 -14.30
CA ILE A 306 -2.93 44.39 -15.11
C ILE A 306 -2.84 45.70 -14.32
N GLN A 307 -1.69 46.31 -14.32
CA GLN A 307 -1.44 47.62 -13.69
C GLN A 307 -0.79 48.54 -14.71
N PHE A 308 -1.41 49.70 -14.99
CA PHE A 308 -0.83 50.72 -15.82
C PHE A 308 0.28 51.45 -15.10
N THR A 309 1.38 51.68 -15.76
CA THR A 309 2.47 52.57 -15.36
C THR A 309 2.40 53.93 -16.06
N GLU A 310 1.89 53.92 -17.29
CA GLU A 310 1.79 55.10 -18.12
C GLU A 310 0.63 54.95 -19.13
N MET A 311 -0.13 56.00 -19.34
CA MET A 311 -1.16 56.10 -20.39
C MET A 311 -1.06 57.47 -21.10
N GLU A 312 -0.76 57.44 -22.37
CA GLU A 312 -0.72 58.61 -23.24
C GLU A 312 -1.91 58.58 -24.18
N LEU A 313 -2.79 59.58 -24.05
CA LEU A 313 -3.90 59.81 -24.95
C LEU A 313 -3.46 60.78 -26.03
N PHE A 314 -3.55 60.38 -27.31
CA PHE A 314 -3.16 61.23 -28.42
C PHE A 314 -1.69 61.66 -28.34
N PRO A 315 -0.74 60.72 -28.44
CA PRO A 315 0.67 61.00 -28.29
C PRO A 315 1.15 62.05 -29.29
N LEU A 316 2.21 62.74 -28.92
CA LEU A 316 2.82 63.75 -29.79
C LEU A 316 3.44 63.10 -31.04
N VAL A 317 3.13 63.59 -32.23
CA VAL A 317 3.71 63.11 -33.50
C VAL A 317 5.21 63.40 -33.56
N GLN A 318 5.67 64.48 -32.97
CA GLN A 318 7.08 64.88 -32.91
C GLN A 318 7.46 65.46 -31.52
N GLN A 319 8.74 65.40 -31.23
CA GLN A 319 9.26 66.04 -30.02
C GLN A 319 8.97 67.57 -30.04
N LEU A 320 8.51 68.10 -28.91
CA LEU A 320 8.24 69.51 -28.70
C LEU A 320 9.48 70.35 -29.03
N LYS A 321 9.39 71.15 -30.07
CA LYS A 321 10.41 72.16 -30.41
C LYS A 321 9.84 73.54 -30.19
N PRO A 322 10.62 74.49 -29.64
CA PRO A 322 10.15 75.86 -29.48
C PRO A 322 9.69 76.45 -30.82
N LYS A 323 8.48 77.07 -30.87
CA LYS A 323 7.86 77.68 -32.04
C LYS A 323 7.22 76.76 -33.08
N HIS A 324 7.12 75.45 -32.87
CA HIS A 324 6.36 74.59 -33.76
C HIS A 324 4.96 74.34 -33.17
N LYS A 325 3.97 74.18 -34.07
CA LYS A 325 2.62 73.80 -33.68
C LYS A 325 2.65 72.42 -33.08
N VAL A 326 2.00 72.24 -31.91
CA VAL A 326 1.86 70.93 -31.24
C VAL A 326 0.91 70.09 -32.10
N GLU A 327 1.40 69.02 -32.67
CA GLU A 327 0.59 68.05 -33.41
C GLU A 327 0.52 66.76 -32.61
N THR A 328 -0.72 66.33 -32.32
CA THR A 328 -1.01 65.08 -31.63
C THR A 328 -1.61 64.10 -32.61
N ASP A 329 -1.28 62.83 -32.45
CA ASP A 329 -1.91 61.75 -33.19
C ASP A 329 -3.22 61.33 -32.51
N ASN A 330 -4.32 61.92 -32.94
CA ASN A 330 -5.63 61.69 -32.36
C ASN A 330 -6.21 60.30 -32.63
N SER A 331 -5.49 59.47 -33.41
CA SER A 331 -5.89 58.12 -33.74
C SER A 331 -5.29 57.06 -32.83
N LYS A 332 -4.48 57.45 -31.79
CA LYS A 332 -3.73 56.47 -30.97
C LYS A 332 -3.81 56.77 -29.50
N ILE A 333 -3.86 55.67 -28.71
CA ILE A 333 -3.64 55.65 -27.27
C ILE A 333 -2.47 54.69 -27.01
N VAL A 334 -1.49 55.11 -26.22
CA VAL A 334 -0.34 54.34 -25.82
C VAL A 334 -0.46 53.95 -24.37
N ILE A 335 -0.34 52.66 -24.06
CA ILE A 335 -0.42 52.16 -22.70
C ILE A 335 0.83 51.30 -22.40
N LYS A 336 1.48 51.62 -21.27
CA LYS A 336 2.52 50.79 -20.70
C LYS A 336 2.04 50.26 -19.32
N GLY A 337 2.37 49.06 -19.01
CA GLY A 337 1.94 48.47 -17.76
C GLY A 337 2.68 47.20 -17.39
N ILE A 338 2.25 46.60 -16.29
CA ILE A 338 2.77 45.37 -15.76
C ILE A 338 1.62 44.37 -15.73
N THR A 339 1.89 43.13 -16.15
CA THR A 339 0.95 42.02 -16.07
C THR A 339 1.60 40.82 -15.33
N ALA A 340 0.82 40.09 -14.55
CA ALA A 340 1.26 38.86 -13.92
C ALA A 340 1.23 37.66 -14.90
N ASN A 341 0.45 37.73 -16.00
CA ASN A 341 0.25 36.61 -16.94
C ASN A 341 -0.04 37.16 -18.35
N SER A 342 0.66 36.62 -19.36
CA SER A 342 0.43 36.96 -20.76
C SER A 342 -1.02 36.71 -21.21
N LYS A 343 -1.63 35.63 -20.71
CA LYS A 343 -3.01 35.29 -21.06
C LYS A 343 -4.01 36.38 -20.64
N VAL A 344 -3.82 36.95 -19.45
CA VAL A 344 -4.68 38.06 -18.98
C VAL A 344 -4.52 39.29 -19.83
N LEU A 345 -3.32 39.53 -20.34
CA LEU A 345 -3.08 40.64 -21.28
C LEU A 345 -3.75 40.36 -22.63
N ASP A 346 -3.60 39.15 -23.17
CA ASP A 346 -4.19 38.75 -24.43
C ASP A 346 -5.72 38.84 -24.39
N ASP A 347 -6.34 38.27 -23.33
CA ASP A 347 -7.79 38.33 -23.11
C ASP A 347 -8.29 39.78 -23.02
N TRP A 348 -7.55 40.65 -22.33
CA TRP A 348 -7.91 42.06 -22.20
C TRP A 348 -7.74 42.83 -23.53
N MET A 349 -6.72 42.56 -24.32
CA MET A 349 -6.52 43.14 -25.63
C MET A 349 -7.66 42.75 -26.59
N GLU A 350 -8.09 41.47 -26.53
CA GLU A 350 -9.25 41.01 -27.32
C GLU A 350 -10.54 41.74 -26.91
N ASP A 351 -10.73 42.00 -25.60
CA ASP A 351 -11.89 42.77 -25.12
C ASP A 351 -11.83 44.27 -25.52
N LEU A 352 -10.63 44.85 -25.63
CA LEU A 352 -10.45 46.21 -26.16
C LEU A 352 -10.76 46.26 -27.67
N GLU A 353 -10.36 45.26 -28.45
CA GLU A 353 -10.66 45.19 -29.86
C GLU A 353 -12.17 45.08 -30.18
N LYS A 354 -12.95 44.49 -29.24
CA LYS A 354 -14.41 44.41 -29.39
C LYS A 354 -15.14 45.75 -29.17
N LYS A 355 -14.44 46.77 -28.69
CA LYS A 355 -15.04 48.10 -28.50
C LYS A 355 -15.29 48.83 -29.81
N GLU A 356 -16.44 49.48 -29.91
CA GLU A 356 -16.84 50.19 -31.13
C GLU A 356 -15.86 51.27 -31.56
N TRP A 357 -15.18 51.90 -30.59
CA TRP A 357 -14.22 52.96 -30.85
C TRP A 357 -12.80 52.47 -31.17
N THR A 358 -12.50 51.19 -30.97
CA THR A 358 -11.19 50.58 -31.25
C THR A 358 -11.15 50.08 -32.69
N GLN A 359 -10.06 50.37 -33.40
CA GLN A 359 -9.77 49.81 -34.70
C GLN A 359 -8.89 48.57 -34.61
N SER A 360 -7.80 48.62 -33.84
CA SER A 360 -6.88 47.53 -33.56
C SER A 360 -6.10 47.79 -32.27
N VAL A 361 -5.59 46.72 -31.66
CA VAL A 361 -4.66 46.78 -30.52
C VAL A 361 -3.37 46.05 -30.89
N GLU A 362 -2.24 46.73 -30.77
CA GLU A 362 -0.93 46.19 -31.16
C GLU A 362 0.00 46.14 -29.96
N VAL A 363 0.73 45.01 -29.80
CA VAL A 363 1.79 44.88 -28.80
C VAL A 363 3.11 45.35 -29.39
N ILE A 364 3.66 46.40 -28.84
CA ILE A 364 4.96 46.96 -29.27
C ILE A 364 6.10 46.26 -28.54
N ASN A 365 5.90 45.95 -27.26
CA ASN A 365 6.90 45.25 -26.48
C ASN A 365 6.23 44.44 -25.38
N TYR A 366 6.77 43.25 -25.15
CA TYR A 366 6.42 42.37 -24.01
C TYR A 366 7.70 41.74 -23.49
N SER A 367 8.08 42.06 -22.29
CA SER A 367 9.32 41.56 -21.65
C SER A 367 9.06 41.10 -20.25
N ARG A 368 9.49 39.86 -19.92
CA ARG A 368 9.39 39.29 -18.60
C ARG A 368 10.50 39.87 -17.72
N VAL A 369 10.13 40.41 -16.58
CA VAL A 369 11.04 41.03 -15.62
C VAL A 369 11.47 40.04 -14.51
N ASP A 370 10.53 39.23 -14.03
CA ASP A 370 10.76 38.18 -13.07
C ASP A 370 9.75 37.03 -13.28
N ASP A 371 9.75 36.04 -12.37
CA ASP A 371 8.85 34.87 -12.48
C ASP A 371 7.37 35.20 -12.30
N GLN A 372 7.04 36.40 -11.81
CA GLN A 372 5.67 36.79 -11.49
C GLN A 372 5.18 38.02 -12.30
N HIS A 373 6.06 38.75 -12.98
CA HIS A 373 5.69 40.00 -13.65
C HIS A 373 6.32 40.11 -15.02
N ALA A 374 5.54 40.61 -15.96
CA ALA A 374 5.99 41.05 -17.29
C ALA A 374 5.57 42.49 -17.54
N ILE A 375 6.44 43.26 -18.19
CA ILE A 375 6.13 44.62 -18.67
C ILE A 375 5.57 44.49 -20.07
N PHE A 376 4.51 45.24 -20.34
CA PHE A 376 3.91 45.32 -21.62
C PHE A 376 3.84 46.80 -22.12
N HIS A 377 3.86 46.96 -23.43
CA HIS A 377 3.64 48.21 -24.12
C HIS A 377 2.71 47.96 -25.31
N ILE A 378 1.52 48.53 -25.29
CA ILE A 378 0.51 48.36 -26.33
C ILE A 378 0.11 49.71 -26.92
N ILE A 379 -0.33 49.68 -28.15
CA ILE A 379 -0.95 50.82 -28.85
C ILE A 379 -2.37 50.42 -29.23
N ILE A 380 -3.33 51.26 -28.87
CA ILE A 380 -4.71 51.13 -29.32
C ILE A 380 -4.93 52.14 -30.42
N HIS A 381 -5.30 51.68 -31.59
CA HIS A 381 -5.71 52.51 -32.72
C HIS A 381 -7.20 52.79 -32.61
N ILE A 382 -7.54 54.07 -32.66
CA ILE A 382 -8.92 54.56 -32.52
C ILE A 382 -9.53 54.61 -33.91
N ARG A 383 -10.76 54.15 -34.03
CA ARG A 383 -11.54 54.25 -35.25
C ARG A 383 -11.97 55.68 -35.41
N GLY A 384 -11.54 56.34 -36.51
CA GLY A 384 -11.83 57.71 -36.86
C GLY A 384 -13.28 57.95 -37.31
#